data_950aab2b9bb9a3042555bb17080cbf8a
#
_entry.id   950aab2b9bb9a3042555bb17080cbf8a
#
_cell.length_a   1.000
_cell.length_b   1.000
_cell.length_c   1.000
_cell.angle_alpha   90.00
_cell.angle_beta   90.00
_cell.angle_gamma   90.00
#
_symmetry.space_group_name_H-M   'P 1'
#
loop_
_entity.id
_entity.type
_entity.pdbx_description
1 polymer ?
#
loop_
_entity_poly.entity_id
_entity_poly.type
_entity_poly.pdbx_seq_one_letter_code
_entity_poly.pdbx_strand_id
1 'polypeptide(L)'
;MILAFKLSFQNTIYMTFKSLGLNESILKAIAKKGYTEPSPIQGKAIPEILNGHDVLASAQTGTGKTAGFTLPMLHILAKRTIDRKRKIRALILTPTRELAAQIYENVKEYSTHLDIRATVIFGGVNQNPQVRTLREGVDVLIATPGRLMDLKSQNEVSLRDVEFFVLDEADRMLDMGFINDIKKIVKVIPRERQTLLFSATFSKDIKKLANEFMQRPV
;
A
#
# COMPACT_ATOMS: atom_id res chain seq x y z
N MET A 1 26.04 8.61 54.93
CA MET A 1 24.68 8.78 54.35
C MET A 1 24.77 8.57 52.84
N ILE A 2 24.56 7.32 52.42
CA ILE A 2 24.72 6.87 51.01
C ILE A 2 23.36 7.03 50.33
N LEU A 3 23.26 7.99 49.40
CA LEU A 3 22.11 8.15 48.56
C LEU A 3 22.10 7.02 47.50
N ALA A 4 21.16 6.10 47.66
CA ALA A 4 20.85 5.10 46.65
C ALA A 4 20.16 5.78 45.44
N PHE A 5 20.86 5.86 44.32
CA PHE A 5 20.28 6.21 43.02
C PHE A 5 19.34 5.07 42.59
N LYS A 6 18.04 5.29 42.69
CA LYS A 6 17.04 4.43 42.05
C LYS A 6 17.17 4.60 40.54
N LEU A 7 17.79 3.65 39.88
CA LEU A 7 17.67 3.48 38.43
C LEU A 7 16.21 3.15 38.12
N SER A 8 15.51 4.15 37.63
CA SER A 8 14.22 3.96 36.98
C SER A 8 14.45 3.15 35.71
N PHE A 9 14.11 1.86 35.74
CA PHE A 9 13.95 1.06 34.53
C PHE A 9 12.83 1.69 33.72
N GLN A 10 13.16 2.49 32.72
CA GLN A 10 12.23 2.82 31.65
C GLN A 10 11.88 1.51 30.95
N ASN A 11 10.65 1.01 31.15
CA ASN A 11 10.07 -0.06 30.37
C ASN A 11 10.08 0.38 28.91
N THR A 12 11.09 0.00 28.16
CA THR A 12 11.08 0.06 26.72
C THR A 12 10.04 -0.94 26.27
N ILE A 13 8.83 -0.47 25.99
CA ILE A 13 7.77 -1.31 25.41
C ILE A 13 8.29 -1.71 24.03
N TYR A 14 8.79 -2.93 23.91
CA TYR A 14 9.18 -3.49 22.62
C TYR A 14 7.92 -3.59 21.76
N MET A 15 7.88 -2.78 20.71
CA MET A 15 6.78 -2.80 19.75
C MET A 15 6.88 -4.09 18.93
N THR A 16 5.85 -4.92 18.96
CA THR A 16 5.75 -6.15 18.18
C THR A 16 4.66 -6.03 17.12
N PHE A 17 4.70 -6.83 16.06
CA PHE A 17 3.62 -6.86 15.07
C PHE A 17 2.26 -7.23 15.69
N LYS A 18 2.27 -8.05 16.73
CA LYS A 18 1.05 -8.40 17.47
C LYS A 18 0.45 -7.19 18.20
N SER A 19 1.28 -6.33 18.79
CA SER A 19 0.83 -5.12 19.47
C SER A 19 0.29 -4.05 18.51
N LEU A 20 0.57 -4.16 17.19
CA LEU A 20 0.02 -3.27 16.16
C LEU A 20 -1.43 -3.59 15.75
N GLY A 21 -2.03 -4.66 16.27
CA GLY A 21 -3.44 -4.99 16.03
C GLY A 21 -3.72 -5.70 14.70
N LEU A 22 -2.71 -6.27 14.04
CA LEU A 22 -2.87 -7.07 12.83
C LEU A 22 -3.55 -8.41 13.15
N ASN A 23 -4.32 -8.96 12.19
CA ASN A 23 -5.00 -10.24 12.36
C ASN A 23 -4.02 -11.43 12.34
N GLU A 24 -4.43 -12.56 12.94
CA GLU A 24 -3.61 -13.77 13.10
C GLU A 24 -3.12 -14.33 11.75
N SER A 25 -3.91 -14.24 10.69
CA SER A 25 -3.52 -14.73 9.35
C SER A 25 -2.31 -13.97 8.80
N ILE A 26 -2.29 -12.64 8.98
CA ILE A 26 -1.16 -11.78 8.59
C ILE A 26 0.03 -12.06 9.51
N LEU A 27 -0.18 -12.16 10.83
CA LEU A 27 0.89 -12.46 11.77
C LEU A 27 1.59 -13.79 11.45
N LYS A 28 0.84 -14.83 11.07
CA LYS A 28 1.40 -16.10 10.59
C LYS A 28 2.23 -15.94 9.31
N ALA A 29 1.74 -15.16 8.36
CA ALA A 29 2.45 -14.93 7.09
C ALA A 29 3.79 -14.21 7.30
N ILE A 30 3.82 -13.15 8.11
CA ILE A 30 5.07 -12.38 8.37
C ILE A 30 6.04 -13.14 9.26
N ALA A 31 5.57 -13.95 10.21
CA ALA A 31 6.43 -14.83 11.01
C ALA A 31 7.17 -15.85 10.12
N LYS A 32 6.48 -16.43 9.12
CA LYS A 32 7.09 -17.32 8.13
C LYS A 32 8.20 -16.62 7.31
N LYS A 33 8.11 -15.31 7.12
CA LYS A 33 9.15 -14.47 6.48
C LYS A 33 10.30 -14.10 7.42
N GLY A 34 10.24 -14.49 8.69
CA GLY A 34 11.25 -14.14 9.69
C GLY A 34 11.13 -12.71 10.22
N TYR A 35 9.98 -12.06 10.07
CA TYR A 35 9.74 -10.74 10.65
C TYR A 35 9.45 -10.89 12.15
N THR A 36 10.35 -10.38 12.97
CA THR A 36 10.27 -10.43 14.44
C THR A 36 9.75 -9.12 15.03
N GLU A 37 10.25 -7.99 14.54
CA GLU A 37 9.95 -6.66 15.04
C GLU A 37 9.59 -5.72 13.89
N PRO A 38 8.64 -4.80 14.08
CA PRO A 38 8.32 -3.79 13.08
C PRO A 38 9.46 -2.76 12.95
N SER A 39 9.78 -2.38 11.73
CA SER A 39 10.68 -1.25 11.48
C SER A 39 10.04 0.07 11.95
N PRO A 40 10.82 1.16 12.13
CA PRO A 40 10.28 2.44 12.57
C PRO A 40 9.13 2.97 11.71
N ILE A 41 9.20 2.79 10.39
CA ILE A 41 8.12 3.22 9.48
C ILE A 41 6.88 2.35 9.63
N GLN A 42 7.04 1.04 9.84
CA GLN A 42 5.92 0.12 10.07
C GLN A 42 5.22 0.43 11.39
N GLY A 43 5.99 0.64 12.46
CA GLY A 43 5.45 0.98 13.78
C GLY A 43 4.63 2.27 13.78
N LYS A 44 4.98 3.24 12.93
CA LYS A 44 4.25 4.51 12.79
C LYS A 44 3.07 4.40 11.82
N ALA A 45 3.26 3.82 10.64
CA ALA A 45 2.25 3.82 9.58
C ALA A 45 1.12 2.81 9.83
N ILE A 46 1.42 1.61 10.35
CA ILE A 46 0.41 0.56 10.51
C ILE A 46 -0.77 1.01 11.40
N PRO A 47 -0.55 1.58 12.62
CA PRO A 47 -1.66 2.03 13.45
C PRO A 47 -2.51 3.12 12.78
N GLU A 48 -1.89 4.08 12.12
CA GLU A 48 -2.61 5.18 11.46
C GLU A 48 -3.48 4.67 10.30
N ILE A 49 -2.95 3.72 9.51
CA ILE A 49 -3.71 3.10 8.43
C ILE A 49 -4.88 2.26 8.99
N LEU A 50 -4.68 1.52 10.07
CA LEU A 50 -5.74 0.75 10.72
C LEU A 50 -6.85 1.63 11.31
N ASN A 51 -6.51 2.87 11.71
CA ASN A 51 -7.44 3.89 12.20
C ASN A 51 -8.18 4.62 11.06
N GLY A 52 -7.85 4.34 9.79
CA GLY A 52 -8.52 4.93 8.62
C GLY A 52 -7.96 6.29 8.20
N HIS A 53 -6.81 6.71 8.72
CA HIS A 53 -6.19 7.97 8.34
C HIS A 53 -5.45 7.88 7.00
N ASP A 54 -5.47 8.95 6.23
CA ASP A 54 -4.54 9.12 5.12
C ASP A 54 -3.13 9.29 5.67
N VAL A 55 -2.14 8.65 5.05
CA VAL A 55 -0.75 8.67 5.54
C VAL A 55 0.19 9.23 4.49
N LEU A 56 0.92 10.29 4.87
CA LEU A 56 2.00 10.87 4.08
C LEU A 56 3.35 10.52 4.72
N ALA A 57 4.04 9.52 4.19
CA ALA A 57 5.25 8.99 4.80
C ALA A 57 6.51 9.26 3.98
N SER A 58 7.57 9.77 4.66
CA SER A 58 8.92 9.80 4.09
C SER A 58 9.68 8.57 4.54
N ALA A 59 10.09 7.77 3.59
CA ALA A 59 10.91 6.61 3.87
C ALA A 59 11.73 6.18 2.65
N GLN A 60 13.00 5.88 2.85
CA GLN A 60 13.89 5.38 1.80
C GLN A 60 13.54 3.94 1.40
N THR A 61 14.03 3.50 0.25
CA THR A 61 13.95 2.10 -0.19
C THR A 61 14.67 1.18 0.82
N GLY A 62 14.11 0.00 1.08
CA GLY A 62 14.70 -0.95 2.05
C GLY A 62 14.29 -0.74 3.52
N THR A 63 13.55 0.32 3.87
CA THR A 63 13.12 0.57 5.27
C THR A 63 11.88 -0.23 5.70
N GLY A 64 11.31 -1.06 4.81
CA GLY A 64 10.12 -1.85 5.10
C GLY A 64 8.79 -1.15 4.77
N LYS A 65 8.78 -0.07 3.96
CA LYS A 65 7.58 0.66 3.50
C LYS A 65 6.49 -0.27 2.99
N THR A 66 6.86 -1.20 2.10
CA THR A 66 5.89 -2.11 1.46
C THR A 66 5.06 -2.87 2.48
N ALA A 67 5.68 -3.45 3.50
CA ALA A 67 4.96 -4.08 4.60
C ALA A 67 4.16 -3.05 5.43
N GLY A 68 4.71 -1.83 5.61
CA GLY A 68 4.06 -0.75 6.34
C GLY A 68 2.68 -0.36 5.81
N PHE A 69 2.45 -0.43 4.49
CA PHE A 69 1.13 -0.17 3.91
C PHE A 69 0.36 -1.43 3.52
N THR A 70 1.01 -2.48 3.07
CA THR A 70 0.30 -3.68 2.61
C THR A 70 -0.32 -4.49 3.75
N LEU A 71 0.37 -4.64 4.89
CA LEU A 71 -0.15 -5.42 6.01
C LEU A 71 -1.46 -4.84 6.58
N PRO A 72 -1.56 -3.54 6.94
CA PRO A 72 -2.81 -2.98 7.43
C PRO A 72 -3.90 -2.92 6.35
N MET A 73 -3.56 -2.63 5.11
CA MET A 73 -4.50 -2.67 3.97
C MET A 73 -5.11 -4.07 3.82
N LEU A 74 -4.31 -5.13 3.79
CA LEU A 74 -4.79 -6.52 3.71
C LEU A 74 -5.64 -6.91 4.92
N HIS A 75 -5.27 -6.45 6.12
CA HIS A 75 -6.05 -6.66 7.34
C HIS A 75 -7.47 -6.08 7.20
N ILE A 76 -7.60 -4.84 6.69
CA ILE A 76 -8.89 -4.17 6.53
C ILE A 76 -9.71 -4.83 5.41
N LEU A 77 -9.08 -5.12 4.27
CA LEU A 77 -9.75 -5.78 3.15
C LEU A 77 -10.29 -7.17 3.53
N ALA A 78 -9.57 -7.92 4.37
CA ALA A 78 -9.98 -9.25 4.80
C ALA A 78 -11.19 -9.28 5.75
N LYS A 79 -11.54 -8.15 6.38
CA LYS A 79 -12.71 -8.06 7.27
C LYS A 79 -14.06 -8.05 6.54
N ARG A 80 -14.07 -7.73 5.26
CA ARG A 80 -15.30 -7.60 4.49
C ARG A 80 -15.60 -8.87 3.71
N THR A 81 -16.86 -9.23 3.67
CA THR A 81 -17.38 -10.35 2.87
C THR A 81 -17.12 -10.08 1.39
N ILE A 82 -16.70 -11.11 0.67
CA ILE A 82 -16.42 -11.03 -0.76
C ILE A 82 -17.75 -11.09 -1.52
N ASP A 83 -17.97 -10.11 -2.38
CA ASP A 83 -19.06 -10.13 -3.35
C ASP A 83 -18.90 -11.32 -4.33
N ARG A 84 -20.01 -11.78 -4.92
CA ARG A 84 -20.01 -12.84 -5.94
C ARG A 84 -19.02 -12.58 -7.08
N LYS A 85 -18.78 -11.30 -7.41
CA LYS A 85 -17.76 -10.86 -8.37
C LYS A 85 -16.75 -9.96 -7.66
N ARG A 86 -15.48 -10.37 -7.63
CA ARG A 86 -14.40 -9.57 -7.05
C ARG A 86 -14.24 -8.26 -7.82
N LYS A 87 -13.95 -7.20 -7.07
CA LYS A 87 -13.75 -5.85 -7.56
C LYS A 87 -12.43 -5.31 -7.04
N ILE A 88 -11.80 -4.43 -7.79
CA ILE A 88 -10.56 -3.79 -7.37
C ILE A 88 -10.88 -2.83 -6.22
N ARG A 89 -10.52 -3.24 -5.01
CA ARG A 89 -10.72 -2.50 -3.76
C ARG A 89 -9.46 -1.75 -3.31
N ALA A 90 -8.28 -2.22 -3.73
CA ALA A 90 -7.03 -1.51 -3.52
C ALA A 90 -6.27 -1.34 -4.83
N LEU A 91 -5.78 -0.12 -5.05
CA LEU A 91 -4.92 0.25 -6.16
C LEU A 91 -3.58 0.75 -5.62
N ILE A 92 -2.48 0.09 -6.01
CA ILE A 92 -1.12 0.48 -5.68
C ILE A 92 -0.42 0.92 -6.97
N LEU A 93 -0.03 2.20 -7.04
CA LEU A 93 0.76 2.73 -8.14
C LEU A 93 2.24 2.81 -7.77
N THR A 94 3.08 2.43 -8.70
CA THR A 94 4.54 2.43 -8.56
C THR A 94 5.21 2.76 -9.89
N PRO A 95 6.39 3.41 -9.90
CA PRO A 95 7.00 3.93 -11.12
C PRO A 95 7.49 2.87 -12.10
N THR A 96 7.94 1.71 -11.60
CA THR A 96 8.62 0.72 -12.44
C THR A 96 7.97 -0.66 -12.37
N ARG A 97 8.16 -1.46 -13.42
CA ARG A 97 7.68 -2.84 -13.51
C ARG A 97 8.36 -3.76 -12.48
N GLU A 98 9.62 -3.53 -12.20
CA GLU A 98 10.41 -4.28 -11.22
C GLU A 98 9.84 -4.10 -9.81
N LEU A 99 9.57 -2.84 -9.43
CA LEU A 99 8.96 -2.53 -8.14
C LEU A 99 7.51 -3.05 -8.07
N ALA A 100 6.75 -2.93 -9.15
CA ALA A 100 5.39 -3.49 -9.22
C ALA A 100 5.38 -5.00 -9.00
N ALA A 101 6.29 -5.73 -9.63
CA ALA A 101 6.45 -7.17 -9.45
C ALA A 101 6.86 -7.52 -8.01
N GLN A 102 7.80 -6.76 -7.42
CA GLN A 102 8.24 -6.95 -6.04
C GLN A 102 7.10 -6.73 -5.03
N ILE A 103 6.31 -5.67 -5.21
CA ILE A 103 5.15 -5.40 -4.36
C ILE A 103 4.12 -6.52 -4.51
N TYR A 104 3.86 -7.00 -5.72
CA TYR A 104 2.94 -8.11 -5.98
C TYR A 104 3.35 -9.38 -5.23
N GLU A 105 4.61 -9.79 -5.31
CA GLU A 105 5.09 -10.96 -4.57
C GLU A 105 4.95 -10.79 -3.04
N ASN A 106 5.24 -9.59 -2.51
CA ASN A 106 5.01 -9.30 -1.09
C ASN A 106 3.52 -9.41 -0.73
N VAL A 107 2.62 -8.81 -1.52
CA VAL A 107 1.17 -8.90 -1.28
C VAL A 107 0.70 -10.34 -1.29
N LYS A 108 1.14 -11.15 -2.26
CA LYS A 108 0.83 -12.57 -2.39
C LYS A 108 1.27 -13.37 -1.16
N GLU A 109 2.50 -13.14 -0.69
CA GLU A 109 3.03 -13.81 0.50
C GLU A 109 2.28 -13.40 1.77
N TYR A 110 2.01 -12.11 1.96
CA TYR A 110 1.29 -11.61 3.14
C TYR A 110 -0.18 -12.05 3.15
N SER A 111 -0.78 -12.29 1.98
CA SER A 111 -2.16 -12.75 1.86
C SER A 111 -2.33 -14.28 1.80
N THR A 112 -1.26 -15.08 2.02
CA THR A 112 -1.29 -16.55 1.89
C THR A 112 -2.42 -17.22 2.70
N HIS A 113 -2.82 -16.62 3.82
CA HIS A 113 -3.88 -17.15 4.69
C HIS A 113 -5.17 -16.31 4.62
N LEU A 114 -5.33 -15.51 3.58
CA LEU A 114 -6.48 -14.65 3.34
C LEU A 114 -7.14 -15.00 2.01
N ASP A 115 -8.45 -14.84 1.91
CA ASP A 115 -9.14 -14.94 0.64
C ASP A 115 -9.09 -13.59 -0.11
N ILE A 116 -7.88 -13.19 -0.51
CA ILE A 116 -7.59 -11.97 -1.28
C ILE A 116 -6.86 -12.37 -2.56
N ARG A 117 -7.35 -11.88 -3.70
CA ARG A 117 -6.69 -12.03 -4.99
C ARG A 117 -6.01 -10.74 -5.40
N ALA A 118 -4.73 -10.84 -5.73
CA ALA A 118 -3.95 -9.71 -6.24
C ALA A 118 -3.49 -9.99 -7.68
N THR A 119 -3.27 -8.91 -8.43
CA THR A 119 -2.59 -8.98 -9.72
C THR A 119 -1.71 -7.77 -9.94
N VAL A 120 -0.78 -7.89 -10.89
CA VAL A 120 0.11 -6.81 -11.29
C VAL A 120 -0.01 -6.56 -12.79
N ILE A 121 -0.03 -5.27 -13.17
CA ILE A 121 -0.04 -4.84 -14.57
C ILE A 121 1.05 -3.80 -14.82
N PHE A 122 1.80 -3.98 -15.91
CA PHE A 122 2.85 -3.04 -16.33
C PHE A 122 3.09 -3.14 -17.84
N GLY A 123 3.64 -2.08 -18.43
CA GLY A 123 3.96 -1.99 -19.84
C GLY A 123 5.19 -2.81 -20.26
N GLY A 124 5.47 -2.82 -21.57
CA GLY A 124 6.63 -3.53 -22.13
C GLY A 124 6.49 -5.05 -22.23
N VAL A 125 5.29 -5.59 -21.98
CA VAL A 125 4.95 -7.01 -22.13
C VAL A 125 3.55 -7.17 -22.73
N ASN A 126 3.22 -8.37 -23.20
CA ASN A 126 1.89 -8.68 -23.73
C ASN A 126 0.82 -8.42 -22.67
N GLN A 127 -0.23 -7.67 -23.04
CA GLN A 127 -1.32 -7.33 -22.14
C GLN A 127 -2.36 -8.44 -21.96
N ASN A 128 -2.49 -9.38 -22.90
CA ASN A 128 -3.56 -10.37 -22.90
C ASN A 128 -3.64 -11.20 -21.60
N PRO A 129 -2.52 -11.69 -21.01
CA PRO A 129 -2.57 -12.37 -19.73
C PRO A 129 -3.06 -11.46 -18.59
N GLN A 130 -2.66 -10.17 -18.59
CA GLN A 130 -3.07 -9.20 -17.59
C GLN A 130 -4.58 -8.93 -17.70
N VAL A 131 -5.10 -8.73 -18.92
CA VAL A 131 -6.54 -8.54 -19.18
C VAL A 131 -7.33 -9.75 -18.72
N ARG A 132 -6.87 -10.98 -19.02
CA ARG A 132 -7.53 -12.21 -18.58
C ARG A 132 -7.68 -12.24 -17.05
N THR A 133 -6.60 -12.01 -16.31
CA THR A 133 -6.64 -12.01 -14.85
C THR A 133 -7.56 -10.91 -14.28
N LEU A 134 -7.58 -9.73 -14.90
CA LEU A 134 -8.48 -8.64 -14.49
C LEU A 134 -9.96 -9.03 -14.70
N ARG A 135 -10.29 -9.72 -15.80
CA ARG A 135 -11.65 -10.19 -16.07
C ARG A 135 -12.12 -11.28 -15.09
N GLU A 136 -11.20 -12.10 -14.60
CA GLU A 136 -11.46 -13.10 -13.53
C GLU A 136 -11.80 -12.45 -12.19
N GLY A 137 -11.43 -11.17 -12.00
CA GLY A 137 -11.67 -10.35 -10.81
C GLY A 137 -10.59 -10.50 -9.75
N VAL A 138 -10.16 -9.34 -9.24
CA VAL A 138 -9.12 -9.21 -8.22
C VAL A 138 -9.51 -8.16 -7.19
N ASP A 139 -8.98 -8.26 -5.98
CA ASP A 139 -9.21 -7.32 -4.88
C ASP A 139 -8.12 -6.25 -4.83
N VAL A 140 -6.87 -6.61 -5.15
CA VAL A 140 -5.70 -5.73 -5.11
C VAL A 140 -5.06 -5.67 -6.50
N LEU A 141 -4.96 -4.46 -7.04
CA LEU A 141 -4.27 -4.18 -8.28
C LEU A 141 -3.00 -3.38 -8.02
N ILE A 142 -1.86 -3.93 -8.41
CA ILE A 142 -0.58 -3.23 -8.46
C ILE A 142 -0.32 -2.82 -9.91
N ALA A 143 0.08 -1.57 -10.16
CA ALA A 143 0.20 -1.08 -11.52
C ALA A 143 1.28 -0.02 -11.72
N THR A 144 1.86 0.02 -12.93
CA THR A 144 2.53 1.22 -13.43
C THR A 144 1.50 2.14 -14.10
N PRO A 145 1.61 3.48 -13.95
CA PRO A 145 0.57 4.42 -14.42
C PRO A 145 0.21 4.27 -15.90
N GLY A 146 1.21 4.17 -16.79
CA GLY A 146 0.98 4.10 -18.23
C GLY A 146 0.14 2.89 -18.66
N ARG A 147 0.46 1.67 -18.18
CA ARG A 147 -0.33 0.46 -18.50
C ARG A 147 -1.73 0.51 -17.89
N LEU A 148 -1.86 1.06 -16.69
CA LEU A 148 -3.18 1.23 -16.08
C LEU A 148 -4.07 2.14 -16.94
N MET A 149 -3.54 3.27 -17.41
CA MET A 149 -4.27 4.20 -18.27
C MET A 149 -4.62 3.59 -19.62
N ASP A 150 -3.70 2.81 -20.20
CA ASP A 150 -3.92 2.07 -21.44
C ASP A 150 -5.10 1.09 -21.29
N LEU A 151 -5.06 0.19 -20.31
CA LEU A 151 -6.16 -0.77 -20.08
C LEU A 151 -7.46 -0.10 -19.63
N LYS A 152 -7.38 1.04 -18.93
CA LYS A 152 -8.56 1.84 -18.56
C LYS A 152 -9.24 2.42 -19.79
N SER A 153 -8.47 2.92 -20.79
CA SER A 153 -9.02 3.45 -22.04
C SER A 153 -9.70 2.38 -22.88
N GLN A 154 -9.25 1.13 -22.77
CA GLN A 154 -9.83 -0.06 -23.39
C GLN A 154 -11.04 -0.63 -22.62
N ASN A 155 -11.46 -0.03 -21.50
CA ASN A 155 -12.51 -0.50 -20.59
C ASN A 155 -12.24 -1.88 -19.94
N GLU A 156 -10.97 -2.32 -19.87
CA GLU A 156 -10.57 -3.57 -19.24
C GLU A 156 -10.39 -3.46 -17.72
N VAL A 157 -10.39 -2.23 -17.18
CA VAL A 157 -10.22 -1.96 -15.75
C VAL A 157 -11.33 -1.05 -15.24
N SER A 158 -12.01 -1.47 -14.16
CA SER A 158 -12.92 -0.64 -13.39
C SER A 158 -12.28 -0.27 -12.05
N LEU A 159 -12.20 1.02 -11.74
CA LEU A 159 -11.64 1.54 -10.50
C LEU A 159 -12.71 2.16 -9.57
N ARG A 160 -13.99 1.88 -9.83
CA ARG A 160 -15.12 2.51 -9.13
C ARG A 160 -15.29 2.04 -7.69
N ASP A 161 -14.68 0.92 -7.33
CA ASP A 161 -14.82 0.29 -6.02
C ASP A 161 -13.52 0.39 -5.19
N VAL A 162 -12.57 1.25 -5.60
CA VAL A 162 -11.30 1.46 -4.91
C VAL A 162 -11.52 2.14 -3.56
N GLU A 163 -11.18 1.43 -2.48
CA GLU A 163 -11.22 1.88 -1.09
C GLU A 163 -9.84 2.36 -0.60
N PHE A 164 -8.76 1.77 -1.16
CA PHE A 164 -7.37 2.13 -0.87
C PHE A 164 -6.65 2.57 -2.12
N PHE A 165 -6.03 3.74 -2.06
CA PHE A 165 -5.17 4.25 -3.10
C PHE A 165 -3.77 4.50 -2.55
N VAL A 166 -2.78 3.75 -3.05
CA VAL A 166 -1.38 3.85 -2.61
C VAL A 166 -0.52 4.37 -3.74
N LEU A 167 0.29 5.39 -3.43
CA LEU A 167 1.36 5.89 -4.29
C LEU A 167 2.70 5.52 -3.62
N ASP A 168 3.44 4.56 -4.16
CA ASP A 168 4.77 4.19 -3.68
C ASP A 168 5.85 4.75 -4.63
N GLU A 169 6.90 5.33 -4.06
CA GLU A 169 7.92 6.11 -4.76
C GLU A 169 7.32 7.26 -5.60
N ALA A 170 6.46 8.07 -4.95
CA ALA A 170 5.74 9.15 -5.62
C ALA A 170 6.67 10.19 -6.25
N ASP A 171 7.80 10.53 -5.62
CA ASP A 171 8.83 11.42 -6.18
C ASP A 171 9.37 10.87 -7.50
N ARG A 172 9.71 9.59 -7.55
CA ARG A 172 10.20 8.97 -8.77
C ARG A 172 9.14 8.92 -9.88
N MET A 173 7.85 8.74 -9.53
CA MET A 173 6.79 8.85 -10.52
C MET A 173 6.68 10.26 -11.10
N LEU A 174 6.90 11.31 -10.30
CA LEU A 174 6.93 12.70 -10.79
C LEU A 174 8.13 12.93 -11.70
N ASP A 175 9.33 12.48 -11.31
CA ASP A 175 10.55 12.61 -12.10
C ASP A 175 10.43 11.91 -13.47
N MET A 176 9.70 10.81 -13.54
CA MET A 176 9.41 10.08 -14.77
C MET A 176 8.24 10.69 -15.59
N GLY A 177 7.64 11.78 -15.14
CA GLY A 177 6.59 12.50 -15.86
C GLY A 177 5.17 11.94 -15.72
N PHE A 178 4.93 11.00 -14.80
CA PHE A 178 3.61 10.37 -14.61
C PHE A 178 2.58 11.24 -13.90
N ILE A 179 2.89 12.51 -13.56
CA ILE A 179 1.97 13.38 -12.82
C ILE A 179 0.60 13.50 -13.49
N ASN A 180 0.55 13.63 -14.81
CA ASN A 180 -0.71 13.76 -15.53
C ASN A 180 -1.53 12.46 -15.51
N ASP A 181 -0.88 11.31 -15.57
CA ASP A 181 -1.57 10.01 -15.51
C ASP A 181 -2.10 9.76 -14.11
N ILE A 182 -1.33 10.07 -13.06
CA ILE A 182 -1.80 10.01 -11.67
C ILE A 182 -3.03 10.90 -11.47
N LYS A 183 -3.02 12.14 -11.97
CA LYS A 183 -4.18 13.04 -11.91
C LYS A 183 -5.42 12.51 -12.63
N LYS A 184 -5.24 11.86 -13.79
CA LYS A 184 -6.34 11.21 -14.51
C LYS A 184 -6.90 10.02 -13.71
N ILE A 185 -6.03 9.22 -13.09
CA ILE A 185 -6.43 8.08 -12.25
C ILE A 185 -7.23 8.55 -11.05
N VAL A 186 -6.76 9.59 -10.35
CA VAL A 186 -7.44 10.15 -9.16
C VAL A 186 -8.85 10.66 -9.49
N LYS A 187 -9.09 11.16 -10.71
CA LYS A 187 -10.42 11.62 -11.17
C LYS A 187 -11.44 10.49 -11.34
N VAL A 188 -10.99 9.25 -11.51
CA VAL A 188 -11.87 8.10 -11.81
C VAL A 188 -12.02 7.10 -10.66
N ILE A 189 -11.25 7.26 -9.59
CA ILE A 189 -11.42 6.51 -8.34
C ILE A 189 -12.36 7.26 -7.38
N PRO A 190 -13.03 6.58 -6.44
CA PRO A 190 -13.93 7.23 -5.48
C PRO A 190 -13.24 8.33 -4.66
N ARG A 191 -14.00 9.37 -4.29
CA ARG A 191 -13.50 10.40 -3.36
C ARG A 191 -13.38 9.86 -1.93
N GLU A 192 -14.33 9.05 -1.51
CA GLU A 192 -14.31 8.36 -0.22
C GLU A 192 -13.41 7.13 -0.32
N ARG A 193 -12.16 7.32 -0.03
CA ARG A 193 -11.12 6.30 -0.01
C ARG A 193 -10.05 6.68 0.99
N GLN A 194 -9.26 5.75 1.43
CA GLN A 194 -8.03 6.02 2.16
C GLN A 194 -6.86 6.15 1.18
N THR A 195 -6.09 7.25 1.29
CA THR A 195 -4.95 7.52 0.41
C THR A 195 -3.64 7.43 1.19
N LEU A 196 -2.69 6.63 0.69
CA LEU A 196 -1.38 6.43 1.30
C LEU A 196 -0.31 6.86 0.30
N LEU A 197 0.52 7.84 0.67
CA LEU A 197 1.58 8.36 -0.18
C LEU A 197 2.94 8.14 0.49
N PHE A 198 3.78 7.37 -0.17
CA PHE A 198 5.15 7.09 0.24
C PHE A 198 6.12 7.71 -0.76
N SER A 199 7.10 8.45 -0.24
CA SER A 199 8.10 9.15 -1.04
C SER A 199 9.43 9.20 -0.28
N ALA A 200 10.55 9.19 -0.98
CA ALA A 200 11.85 9.41 -0.33
C ALA A 200 12.06 10.89 -0.01
N THR A 201 11.41 11.80 -0.72
CA THR A 201 11.54 13.25 -0.57
C THR A 201 10.20 13.96 -0.37
N PHE A 202 10.21 15.08 0.34
CA PHE A 202 9.06 15.98 0.47
C PHE A 202 9.26 17.28 -0.31
N SER A 203 9.46 17.17 -1.63
CA SER A 203 9.53 18.31 -2.52
C SER A 203 8.23 19.13 -2.51
N LYS A 204 8.29 20.36 -3.08
CA LYS A 204 7.09 21.19 -3.23
C LYS A 204 6.00 20.49 -4.04
N ASP A 205 6.40 19.72 -5.05
CA ASP A 205 5.46 19.00 -5.92
C ASP A 205 4.81 17.82 -5.20
N ILE A 206 5.55 17.07 -4.37
CA ILE A 206 4.98 16.02 -3.52
C ILE A 206 3.98 16.60 -2.52
N LYS A 207 4.31 17.73 -1.87
CA LYS A 207 3.39 18.42 -0.94
C LYS A 207 2.12 18.89 -1.66
N LYS A 208 2.26 19.42 -2.89
CA LYS A 208 1.12 19.81 -3.72
C LYS A 208 0.24 18.62 -4.08
N LEU A 209 0.85 17.50 -4.46
CA LEU A 209 0.16 16.25 -4.77
C LEU A 209 -0.60 15.73 -3.55
N ALA A 210 0.03 15.70 -2.37
CA ALA A 210 -0.60 15.30 -1.12
C ALA A 210 -1.82 16.18 -0.80
N ASN A 211 -1.69 17.50 -0.88
CA ASN A 211 -2.80 18.43 -0.63
C ASN A 211 -3.96 18.28 -1.63
N GLU A 212 -3.68 17.85 -2.87
CA GLU A 212 -4.70 17.67 -3.91
C GLU A 212 -5.46 16.32 -3.73
N PHE A 213 -4.81 15.28 -3.21
CA PHE A 213 -5.34 13.90 -3.25
C PHE A 213 -5.69 13.32 -1.88
N MET A 214 -5.21 13.92 -0.79
CA MET A 214 -5.33 13.38 0.56
C MET A 214 -6.24 14.22 1.46
N GLN A 215 -6.85 13.59 2.45
CA GLN A 215 -7.73 14.23 3.42
C GLN A 215 -7.04 14.25 4.80
N ARG A 216 -6.52 15.43 5.21
CA ARG A 216 -5.86 15.63 6.53
C ARG A 216 -4.84 14.52 6.84
N PRO A 217 -3.83 14.30 5.98
CA PRO A 217 -2.88 13.22 6.20
C PRO A 217 -2.07 13.39 7.48
N VAL A 218 -1.73 12.28 8.10
CA VAL A 218 -0.79 12.17 9.22
C VAL A 218 0.59 11.74 8.73
#